data_4891b0280c150e2846e70e594fd3b8ad
#
_entry.id   4891b0280c150e2846e70e594fd3b8ad
#
_cell.length_a   1.000
_cell.length_b   1.000
_cell.length_c   1.000
_cell.angle_alpha   90.00
_cell.angle_beta   90.00
_cell.angle_gamma   90.00
#
_symmetry.space_group_name_H-M   'P 1'
#
loop_
_entity.id
_entity.type
_entity.pdbx_description
1 polymer ?
#
loop_
_entity_poly.entity_id
_entity_poly.type
_entity_poly.pdbx_seq_one_letter_code
_entity_poly.pdbx_strand_id
1 'polypeptide(L)'
;MDFCNSAVRTLAVALALGLSACATTGSITVASSDEMKRAHALERADARGAALVRGDLDAAYEFLSEGSKILISKDNFRQRMSMVPFRAYQINEVSCEAETCRVKSKLTFDHRVMKGVTSPLTETWVIERGKLFYVFPTV
;
A
#
# COMPACT_ATOMS: atom_id res chain seq x y z
N MET A 1 37.98 -1.48 -66.20
CA MET A 1 36.73 -0.67 -66.24
C MET A 1 35.76 -1.28 -65.23
N ASP A 2 35.91 -0.87 -64.00
CA ASP A 2 35.29 -1.58 -62.94
C ASP A 2 34.56 -0.56 -62.04
N PHE A 3 33.26 -0.64 -62.02
CA PHE A 3 32.45 0.25 -61.23
C PHE A 3 32.22 -0.35 -59.84
N CYS A 4 32.88 0.24 -58.88
CA CYS A 4 32.69 -0.05 -57.48
C CYS A 4 31.35 0.49 -57.01
N ASN A 5 30.42 -0.39 -56.67
CA ASN A 5 29.12 -0.03 -56.13
C ASN A 5 29.19 -0.06 -54.60
N SER A 6 29.23 1.14 -54.01
CA SER A 6 29.31 1.33 -52.57
C SER A 6 27.92 1.31 -51.98
N ALA A 7 27.55 0.21 -51.36
CA ALA A 7 26.30 0.08 -50.63
C ALA A 7 26.42 0.74 -49.24
N VAL A 8 25.77 1.86 -49.07
CA VAL A 8 25.62 2.55 -47.79
C VAL A 8 24.58 1.79 -46.94
N ARG A 9 25.04 1.10 -45.91
CA ARG A 9 24.21 0.48 -44.90
C ARG A 9 23.88 1.53 -43.82
N THR A 10 22.70 2.06 -43.88
CA THR A 10 22.11 2.89 -42.81
C THR A 10 21.79 2.00 -41.58
N LEU A 11 22.55 2.18 -40.52
CA LEU A 11 22.33 1.56 -39.23
C LEU A 11 21.27 2.38 -38.50
N ALA A 12 20.04 1.88 -38.44
CA ALA A 12 18.99 2.46 -37.60
C ALA A 12 19.23 2.04 -36.13
N VAL A 13 19.73 2.97 -35.33
CA VAL A 13 19.85 2.80 -33.88
C VAL A 13 18.47 3.09 -33.27
N ALA A 14 17.73 2.05 -32.92
CA ALA A 14 16.53 2.15 -32.15
C ALA A 14 16.89 2.44 -30.68
N LEU A 15 16.70 3.70 -30.26
CA LEU A 15 16.88 4.13 -28.89
C LEU A 15 15.65 3.64 -28.07
N ALA A 16 15.76 2.49 -27.44
CA ALA A 16 14.76 2.00 -26.48
C ALA A 16 14.89 2.83 -25.20
N LEU A 17 14.01 3.83 -25.04
CA LEU A 17 13.81 4.53 -23.78
C LEU A 17 13.11 3.55 -22.80
N GLY A 18 13.92 2.84 -22.03
CA GLY A 18 13.43 2.09 -20.88
C GLY A 18 12.87 3.06 -19.84
N LEU A 19 11.56 3.14 -19.71
CA LEU A 19 10.93 3.73 -18.53
C LEU A 19 11.23 2.82 -17.34
N SER A 20 12.33 3.10 -16.65
CA SER A 20 12.57 2.55 -15.31
C SER A 20 11.54 3.18 -14.39
N ALA A 21 10.40 2.50 -14.19
CA ALA A 21 9.54 2.78 -13.06
C ALA A 21 10.36 2.47 -11.81
N CYS A 22 10.96 3.50 -11.22
CA CYS A 22 11.55 3.41 -9.89
C CYS A 22 10.40 3.11 -8.91
N ALA A 23 10.18 1.84 -8.61
CA ALA A 23 9.49 1.44 -7.42
C ALA A 23 10.32 2.01 -6.25
N THR A 24 9.84 3.05 -5.62
CA THR A 24 10.44 3.69 -4.45
C THR A 24 10.28 2.77 -3.25
N THR A 25 10.99 1.66 -3.23
CA THR A 25 11.17 0.79 -2.05
C THR A 25 12.26 1.35 -1.12
N GLY A 26 12.33 2.68 -1.03
CA GLY A 26 13.23 3.36 -0.11
C GLY A 26 12.77 3.20 1.33
N SER A 27 13.72 2.87 2.23
CA SER A 27 13.48 2.92 3.67
C SER A 27 13.09 4.34 4.09
N ILE A 28 12.01 4.49 4.85
CA ILE A 28 11.58 5.78 5.40
C ILE A 28 11.97 5.92 6.86
N THR A 29 12.25 7.13 7.26
CA THR A 29 12.61 7.48 8.64
C THR A 29 11.80 8.69 9.11
N VAL A 30 11.89 9.04 10.37
CA VAL A 30 11.30 10.28 10.92
C VAL A 30 11.78 11.50 10.14
N ALA A 31 13.05 11.50 9.69
CA ALA A 31 13.66 12.61 8.93
C ALA A 31 13.27 12.63 7.43
N SER A 32 12.59 11.61 6.93
CA SER A 32 12.10 11.61 5.55
C SER A 32 11.10 12.74 5.32
N SER A 33 11.02 13.25 4.08
CA SER A 33 10.05 14.31 3.76
C SER A 33 8.61 13.82 3.95
N ASP A 34 7.71 14.74 4.28
CA ASP A 34 6.28 14.40 4.45
C ASP A 34 5.66 13.86 3.17
N GLU A 35 6.12 14.33 2.01
CA GLU A 35 5.69 13.79 0.72
C GLU A 35 6.08 12.32 0.55
N MET A 36 7.31 11.96 0.88
CA MET A 36 7.80 10.58 0.85
C MET A 36 7.03 9.69 1.83
N LYS A 37 6.79 10.17 3.05
CA LYS A 37 5.99 9.45 4.04
C LYS A 37 4.55 9.25 3.57
N ARG A 38 3.91 10.29 2.99
CA ARG A 38 2.54 10.19 2.44
C ARG A 38 2.45 9.20 1.30
N ALA A 39 3.39 9.22 0.36
CA ALA A 39 3.43 8.27 -0.75
C ALA A 39 3.55 6.82 -0.24
N HIS A 40 4.43 6.60 0.74
CA HIS A 40 4.62 5.29 1.35
C HIS A 40 3.38 4.83 2.16
N ALA A 41 2.73 5.75 2.89
CA ALA A 41 1.49 5.45 3.61
C ALA A 41 0.36 5.09 2.66
N LEU A 42 0.22 5.81 1.56
CA LEU A 42 -0.78 5.54 0.52
C LEU A 42 -0.60 4.13 -0.06
N GLU A 43 0.62 3.78 -0.47
CA GLU A 43 0.95 2.46 -1.02
C GLU A 43 0.62 1.34 -0.04
N ARG A 44 1.06 1.47 1.21
CA ARG A 44 0.86 0.42 2.21
C ARG A 44 -0.59 0.28 2.65
N ALA A 45 -1.30 1.40 2.81
CA ALA A 45 -2.72 1.37 3.18
C ALA A 45 -3.58 0.78 2.05
N ASP A 46 -3.28 1.12 0.79
CA ASP A 46 -3.96 0.54 -0.36
C ASP A 46 -3.72 -0.97 -0.46
N ALA A 47 -2.47 -1.42 -0.32
CA ALA A 47 -2.13 -2.84 -0.33
C ALA A 47 -2.82 -3.62 0.80
N ARG A 48 -2.90 -3.06 2.02
CA ARG A 48 -3.64 -3.65 3.13
C ARG A 48 -5.15 -3.70 2.83
N GLY A 49 -5.73 -2.61 2.35
CA GLY A 49 -7.14 -2.52 1.96
C GLY A 49 -7.49 -3.56 0.89
N ALA A 50 -6.65 -3.71 -0.12
CA ALA A 50 -6.79 -4.72 -1.16
C ALA A 50 -6.74 -6.15 -0.60
N ALA A 51 -5.86 -6.42 0.38
CA ALA A 51 -5.79 -7.72 1.05
C ALA A 51 -7.09 -8.02 1.82
N LEU A 52 -7.63 -7.05 2.55
CA LEU A 52 -8.92 -7.18 3.26
C LEU A 52 -10.07 -7.48 2.29
N VAL A 53 -10.15 -6.76 1.17
CA VAL A 53 -11.22 -6.95 0.16
C VAL A 53 -11.15 -8.32 -0.51
N ARG A 54 -9.94 -8.85 -0.71
CA ARG A 54 -9.76 -10.22 -1.23
C ARG A 54 -9.97 -11.32 -0.19
N GLY A 55 -10.13 -10.96 1.09
CA GLY A 55 -10.19 -11.91 2.19
C GLY A 55 -8.85 -12.56 2.55
N ASP A 56 -7.75 -11.98 2.08
CA ASP A 56 -6.38 -12.41 2.44
C ASP A 56 -5.99 -11.79 3.79
N LEU A 57 -6.55 -12.36 4.85
CA LEU A 57 -6.39 -11.85 6.21
C LEU A 57 -4.96 -12.04 6.73
N ASP A 58 -4.24 -13.03 6.21
CA ASP A 58 -2.83 -13.24 6.56
C ASP A 58 -1.96 -12.11 6.03
N ALA A 59 -2.13 -11.76 4.75
CA ALA A 59 -1.44 -10.62 4.17
C ALA A 59 -1.82 -9.31 4.88
N ALA A 60 -3.10 -9.11 5.21
CA ALA A 60 -3.56 -7.93 5.94
C ALA A 60 -2.94 -7.82 7.34
N TYR A 61 -2.73 -8.94 8.03
CA TYR A 61 -2.08 -9.00 9.34
C TYR A 61 -0.62 -8.55 9.30
N GLU A 62 0.10 -8.84 8.22
CA GLU A 62 1.52 -8.46 8.10
C GLU A 62 1.74 -6.93 8.04
N PHE A 63 0.70 -6.16 7.77
CA PHE A 63 0.75 -4.69 7.86
C PHE A 63 0.63 -4.14 9.28
N LEU A 64 0.30 -4.96 10.29
CA LEU A 64 0.20 -4.51 11.67
C LEU A 64 1.56 -4.14 12.25
N SER A 65 1.57 -3.09 13.09
CA SER A 65 2.74 -2.72 13.91
C SER A 65 3.10 -3.83 14.90
N GLU A 66 4.34 -3.85 15.34
CA GLU A 66 4.80 -4.82 16.35
C GLU A 66 3.98 -4.70 17.65
N GLY A 67 3.69 -3.48 18.09
CA GLY A 67 2.82 -3.26 19.24
C GLY A 67 1.43 -3.85 19.07
N SER A 68 0.86 -3.74 17.86
CA SER A 68 -0.44 -4.34 17.57
C SER A 68 -0.38 -5.87 17.55
N LYS A 69 0.70 -6.47 17.03
CA LYS A 69 0.88 -7.93 16.99
C LYS A 69 1.06 -8.55 18.38
N ILE A 70 1.54 -7.77 19.36
CA ILE A 70 1.58 -8.19 20.77
C ILE A 70 0.16 -8.24 21.34
N LEU A 71 -0.73 -7.32 20.95
CA LEU A 71 -2.07 -7.19 21.50
C LEU A 71 -3.09 -8.11 20.83
N ILE A 72 -2.87 -8.48 19.57
CA ILE A 72 -3.76 -9.38 18.84
C ILE A 72 -2.96 -10.42 18.06
N SER A 73 -3.18 -11.70 18.38
CA SER A 73 -2.58 -12.81 17.62
C SER A 73 -3.18 -12.89 16.22
N LYS A 74 -2.45 -13.52 15.29
CA LYS A 74 -2.91 -13.73 13.90
C LYS A 74 -4.25 -14.46 13.85
N ASP A 75 -4.45 -15.46 14.69
CA ASP A 75 -5.70 -16.22 14.73
C ASP A 75 -6.88 -15.39 15.23
N ASN A 76 -6.67 -14.59 16.29
CA ASN A 76 -7.70 -13.68 16.78
C ASN A 76 -8.02 -12.59 15.76
N PHE A 77 -7.02 -12.09 15.04
CA PHE A 77 -7.24 -11.13 13.95
C PHE A 77 -8.08 -11.75 12.84
N ARG A 78 -7.74 -12.96 12.37
CA ARG A 78 -8.52 -13.70 11.38
C ARG A 78 -9.96 -13.88 11.84
N GLN A 79 -10.17 -14.34 13.06
CA GLN A 79 -11.49 -14.57 13.61
C GLN A 79 -12.33 -13.27 13.62
N ARG A 80 -11.76 -12.15 14.06
CA ARG A 80 -12.46 -10.86 14.07
C ARG A 80 -12.79 -10.35 12.67
N MET A 81 -11.81 -10.40 11.77
CA MET A 81 -11.97 -9.83 10.43
C MET A 81 -12.81 -10.71 9.50
N SER A 82 -12.84 -12.04 9.69
CA SER A 82 -13.67 -12.95 8.89
C SER A 82 -15.17 -12.79 9.11
N MET A 83 -15.57 -12.18 10.23
CA MET A 83 -16.99 -11.90 10.50
C MET A 83 -17.57 -10.78 9.64
N VAL A 84 -16.73 -10.02 8.97
CA VAL A 84 -17.12 -8.86 8.17
C VAL A 84 -16.61 -9.01 6.74
N PRO A 85 -17.46 -9.38 5.77
CA PRO A 85 -17.08 -9.41 4.37
C PRO A 85 -16.83 -8.01 3.82
N PHE A 86 -15.56 -7.69 3.58
CA PHE A 86 -15.16 -6.41 2.98
C PHE A 86 -15.42 -6.40 1.48
N ARG A 87 -15.92 -5.29 0.94
CA ARG A 87 -16.32 -5.13 -0.47
C ARG A 87 -15.47 -4.11 -1.21
N ALA A 88 -15.13 -3.00 -0.55
CA ALA A 88 -14.31 -1.95 -1.12
C ALA A 88 -13.55 -1.19 -0.03
N TYR A 89 -12.40 -0.69 -0.40
CA TYR A 89 -11.58 0.21 0.41
C TYR A 89 -11.15 1.39 -0.46
N GLN A 90 -11.34 2.60 0.00
CA GLN A 90 -10.99 3.81 -0.73
C GLN A 90 -10.30 4.81 0.20
N ILE A 91 -9.11 5.24 -0.17
CA ILE A 91 -8.37 6.27 0.56
C ILE A 91 -8.81 7.64 0.07
N ASN A 92 -9.11 8.55 1.00
CA ASN A 92 -9.54 9.92 0.71
C ASN A 92 -8.42 10.93 0.99
N GLU A 93 -7.66 10.73 2.08
CA GLU A 93 -6.65 11.68 2.52
C GLU A 93 -5.55 10.96 3.30
N VAL A 94 -4.31 11.42 3.14
CA VAL A 94 -3.15 10.98 3.92
C VAL A 94 -2.43 12.20 4.47
N SER A 95 -2.19 12.24 5.76
CA SER A 95 -1.38 13.27 6.43
C SER A 95 -0.34 12.61 7.33
N CYS A 96 0.87 13.14 7.35
CA CYS A 96 1.97 12.62 8.16
C CYS A 96 2.56 13.71 9.03
N GLU A 97 2.91 13.35 10.26
CA GLU A 97 3.59 14.21 11.23
C GLU A 97 4.57 13.35 12.04
N ALA A 98 5.83 13.77 12.12
CA ALA A 98 6.92 13.04 12.77
C ALA A 98 6.97 11.56 12.30
N GLU A 99 6.80 10.59 13.22
CA GLU A 99 6.81 9.16 12.94
C GLU A 99 5.43 8.58 12.59
N THR A 100 4.39 9.40 12.56
CA THR A 100 3.00 8.95 12.43
C THR A 100 2.35 9.48 11.15
N CYS A 101 1.63 8.62 10.45
CA CYS A 101 0.74 9.01 9.35
C CYS A 101 -0.70 8.63 9.70
N ARG A 102 -1.63 9.51 9.34
CA ARG A 102 -3.08 9.26 9.41
C ARG A 102 -3.62 9.07 8.00
N VAL A 103 -4.34 7.99 7.81
CA VAL A 103 -5.02 7.67 6.55
C VAL A 103 -6.52 7.73 6.80
N LYS A 104 -7.20 8.68 6.14
CA LYS A 104 -8.67 8.74 6.13
C LYS A 104 -9.16 7.97 4.91
N SER A 105 -9.99 7.00 5.15
CA SER A 105 -10.52 6.09 4.14
C SER A 105 -12.01 5.85 4.31
N LYS A 106 -12.61 5.19 3.32
CA LYS A 106 -13.96 4.61 3.39
C LYS A 106 -13.84 3.12 3.21
N LEU A 107 -14.47 2.38 4.09
CA LEU A 107 -14.54 0.94 4.02
C LEU A 107 -15.99 0.53 3.75
N THR A 108 -16.21 -0.25 2.68
CA THR A 108 -17.52 -0.81 2.37
C THR A 108 -17.51 -2.29 2.73
N PHE A 109 -18.53 -2.74 3.46
CA PHE A 109 -18.66 -4.10 3.93
C PHE A 109 -20.12 -4.54 4.01
N ASP A 110 -20.33 -5.84 4.11
CA ASP A 110 -21.64 -6.40 4.41
C ASP A 110 -21.77 -6.67 5.91
N HIS A 111 -22.89 -6.30 6.47
CA HIS A 111 -23.22 -6.56 7.87
C HIS A 111 -24.56 -7.26 7.96
N ARG A 112 -24.57 -8.50 8.44
CA ARG A 112 -25.78 -9.34 8.67
C ARG A 112 -26.90 -9.13 7.65
N VAL A 113 -27.82 -8.18 7.93
CA VAL A 113 -28.99 -7.88 7.10
C VAL A 113 -28.78 -6.71 6.13
N MET A 114 -27.68 -5.96 6.28
CA MET A 114 -27.36 -4.81 5.43
C MET A 114 -26.20 -5.13 4.51
N LYS A 115 -26.37 -4.86 3.21
CA LYS A 115 -25.33 -5.01 2.19
C LYS A 115 -24.76 -3.67 1.81
N GLY A 116 -23.47 -3.64 1.51
CA GLY A 116 -22.80 -2.46 0.99
C GLY A 116 -22.77 -1.27 1.96
N VAL A 117 -22.67 -1.52 3.27
CA VAL A 117 -22.55 -0.47 4.29
C VAL A 117 -21.20 0.20 4.13
N THR A 118 -21.19 1.52 3.96
CA THR A 118 -19.94 2.30 3.88
C THR A 118 -19.73 3.10 5.15
N SER A 119 -18.58 2.93 5.77
CA SER A 119 -18.17 3.62 6.99
C SER A 119 -16.88 4.40 6.78
N PRO A 120 -16.79 5.66 7.25
CA PRO A 120 -15.51 6.36 7.30
C PRO A 120 -14.61 5.70 8.34
N LEU A 121 -13.32 5.65 8.02
CA LEU A 121 -12.28 5.07 8.85
C LEU A 121 -11.09 6.02 8.92
N THR A 122 -10.53 6.21 10.11
CA THR A 122 -9.26 6.89 10.29
C THR A 122 -8.25 5.89 10.84
N GLU A 123 -7.23 5.61 10.05
CA GLU A 123 -6.17 4.66 10.39
C GLU A 123 -4.92 5.39 10.84
N THR A 124 -4.28 4.89 11.89
CA THR A 124 -2.97 5.37 12.34
C THR A 124 -1.90 4.41 11.86
N TRP A 125 -0.85 4.97 11.25
CA TRP A 125 0.30 4.25 10.75
C TRP A 125 1.56 4.82 11.38
N VAL A 126 2.48 3.96 11.83
CA VAL A 126 3.72 4.35 12.49
C VAL A 126 4.93 3.83 11.73
N ILE A 127 6.03 4.59 11.78
CA ILE A 127 7.30 4.18 11.17
C ILE A 127 8.01 3.19 12.09
N GLU A 128 8.20 1.97 11.62
CA GLU A 128 9.00 0.94 12.27
C GLU A 128 9.93 0.29 11.24
N ARG A 129 11.20 0.13 11.55
CA ARG A 129 12.18 -0.56 10.69
C ARG A 129 12.15 -0.10 9.23
N GLY A 130 12.03 1.20 9.01
CA GLY A 130 12.07 1.80 7.69
C GLY A 130 10.78 1.68 6.85
N LYS A 131 9.67 1.29 7.47
CA LYS A 131 8.35 1.15 6.81
C LYS A 131 7.24 1.69 7.71
N LEU A 132 6.09 1.99 7.13
CA LEU A 132 4.88 2.30 7.87
C LEU A 132 4.08 1.03 8.17
N PHE A 133 3.64 0.90 9.42
CA PHE A 133 2.81 -0.20 9.92
C PHE A 133 1.53 0.32 10.55
N TYR A 134 0.46 -0.40 10.35
CA TYR A 134 -0.87 -0.07 10.86
C TYR A 134 -0.99 -0.35 12.34
N VAL A 135 -1.47 0.64 13.09
CA VAL A 135 -1.80 0.49 14.51
C VAL A 135 -3.24 -0.02 14.62
N PHE A 136 -3.40 -1.27 15.01
CA PHE A 136 -4.72 -1.88 15.19
C PHE A 136 -5.39 -1.28 16.43
N PRO A 137 -6.62 -0.75 16.32
CA PRO A 137 -7.30 -0.17 17.47
C PRO A 137 -7.67 -1.25 18.48
N THR A 138 -7.26 -1.04 19.73
CA THR A 138 -7.75 -1.81 20.88
C THR A 138 -9.07 -1.24 21.35
N VAL A 139 -10.14 -2.00 21.24
CA VAL A 139 -11.47 -1.70 21.83
C VAL A 139 -11.61 -2.47 23.11
#